data_cf322eba549756aae430358ce0ed6192
#
_entry.id   cf322eba549756aae430358ce0ed6192
#
_cell.length_a   1.000
_cell.length_b   1.000
_cell.length_c   1.000
_cell.angle_alpha   90.00
_cell.angle_beta   90.00
_cell.angle_gamma   90.00
#
_symmetry.space_group_name_H-M   'P 1'
#
loop_
_entity.id
_entity.type
_entity.pdbx_description
1 polymer ?
#
loop_
_entity_poly.entity_id
_entity_poly.type
_entity_poly.pdbx_seq_one_letter_code
_entity_poly.pdbx_strand_id
1 'polypeptide(L)'
;MKSPRSLIRPLVRELHPYVYGEQPKIKGLVKLNTNENPFPPSPKVLRAIKGATDGRLRLYPNPTAQPLCEKLAKLHHCKSDNIIIGNGSDELLALAVRCFVEPKQNSKFKIQSSKLAKATVQYFAPSYSLYPVLADIHGAAKNAVPLGANFTLPGVADVKRAKTWSFKAALTFVTTPNAPSGCGYKTSELEKLCRAQKGIVVLDEAYVDFADENALKLTLKYPHVLVARTFSKAYSLCFQRVGYFVGNAELIAALHKIRDSYNVNGLGQIAAEATLDNLGYYRANFKKIIATREWLSRELTLLGFRVFPSQANFILVVPPRFTAQNWLQKLRPRAVLVRWFSARDVKQYLRITIGTRMEMETLLQAVKKILHEK
;
A
#
# COMPACT_ATOMS: atom_id res chain seq x y z
N MET A 1 31.45 15.10 28.24
CA MET A 1 30.00 14.83 28.00
C MET A 1 29.85 13.67 27.02
N LYS A 2 28.90 12.74 27.24
CA LYS A 2 28.63 11.67 26.26
C LYS A 2 28.03 12.30 24.99
N SER A 3 28.50 11.86 23.80
CA SER A 3 27.91 12.31 22.53
C SER A 3 26.42 12.07 22.50
N PRO A 4 25.55 12.99 21.99
CA PRO A 4 24.13 12.76 21.81
C PRO A 4 23.80 11.44 21.07
N ARG A 5 24.68 11.04 20.13
CA ARG A 5 24.56 9.76 19.41
C ARG A 5 24.57 8.54 20.36
N SER A 6 25.26 8.63 21.51
CA SER A 6 25.30 7.53 22.49
C SER A 6 23.99 7.35 23.26
N LEU A 7 23.10 8.36 23.27
CA LEU A 7 21.79 8.31 23.89
C LEU A 7 20.73 7.65 22.99
N ILE A 8 20.99 7.52 21.69
CA ILE A 8 20.09 6.86 20.75
C ILE A 8 20.20 5.35 20.95
N ARG A 9 19.06 4.66 20.96
CA ARG A 9 19.02 3.19 21.03
C ARG A 9 19.89 2.57 19.92
N PRO A 10 20.70 1.52 20.19
CA PRO A 10 21.53 0.88 19.17
C PRO A 10 20.76 0.47 17.92
N LEU A 11 19.59 -0.15 18.07
CA LEU A 11 18.70 -0.50 16.96
C LEU A 11 18.42 0.70 16.05
N VAL A 12 18.07 1.87 16.63
CA VAL A 12 17.69 3.06 15.86
C VAL A 12 18.87 3.66 15.08
N ARG A 13 20.10 3.51 15.61
CA ARG A 13 21.31 3.98 14.91
C ARG A 13 21.61 3.21 13.61
N GLU A 14 21.12 1.96 13.51
CA GLU A 14 21.30 1.06 12.37
C GLU A 14 20.15 1.11 11.36
N LEU A 15 19.05 1.85 11.67
CA LEU A 15 17.90 1.91 10.78
C LEU A 15 18.17 2.72 9.52
N HIS A 16 17.63 2.24 8.42
CA HIS A 16 17.46 3.00 7.19
C HIS A 16 16.01 3.50 7.09
N PRO A 17 15.80 4.82 6.87
CA PRO A 17 14.45 5.36 6.78
C PRO A 17 13.75 4.89 5.50
N TYR A 18 12.41 4.91 5.52
CA TYR A 18 11.62 4.71 4.31
C TYR A 18 11.92 5.80 3.27
N VAL A 19 12.15 5.39 2.03
CA VAL A 19 12.42 6.32 0.92
C VAL A 19 11.12 6.63 0.17
N TYR A 20 10.56 7.79 0.46
CA TYR A 20 9.36 8.28 -0.22
C TYR A 20 9.62 8.77 -1.65
N GLY A 21 8.54 8.92 -2.44
CA GLY A 21 8.61 9.49 -3.79
C GLY A 21 8.93 10.98 -3.75
N GLU A 22 9.70 11.44 -4.72
CA GLU A 22 10.04 12.86 -4.88
C GLU A 22 8.79 13.72 -5.07
N GLN A 23 8.84 14.95 -4.57
CA GLN A 23 7.79 15.97 -4.76
C GLN A 23 8.40 17.30 -5.23
N PRO A 24 8.99 17.35 -6.44
CA PRO A 24 9.62 18.55 -6.96
C PRO A 24 8.57 19.61 -7.29
N LYS A 25 8.92 20.88 -7.06
CA LYS A 25 8.10 22.04 -7.41
C LYS A 25 8.44 22.48 -8.84
N ILE A 26 7.96 21.76 -9.84
CA ILE A 26 8.17 22.06 -11.27
C ILE A 26 6.82 22.50 -11.85
N LYS A 27 6.77 23.68 -12.48
CA LYS A 27 5.56 24.18 -13.14
C LYS A 27 5.20 23.27 -14.33
N GLY A 28 3.94 22.88 -14.42
CA GLY A 28 3.44 22.01 -15.51
C GLY A 28 3.89 20.55 -15.39
N LEU A 29 4.37 20.11 -14.22
CA LEU A 29 4.80 18.74 -14.00
C LEU A 29 3.65 17.74 -14.12
N VAL A 30 3.78 16.78 -15.01
CA VAL A 30 2.96 15.56 -15.06
C VAL A 30 3.52 14.57 -14.03
N LYS A 31 2.90 14.54 -12.85
CA LYS A 31 3.37 13.80 -11.68
C LYS A 31 2.79 12.39 -11.62
N LEU A 32 3.57 11.38 -12.02
CA LEU A 32 3.15 9.98 -12.16
C LEU A 32 3.97 9.01 -11.28
N ASN A 33 4.47 9.47 -10.14
CA ASN A 33 5.45 8.70 -9.33
C ASN A 33 4.92 8.13 -8.02
N THR A 34 3.77 8.60 -7.48
CA THR A 34 3.31 8.26 -6.11
C THR A 34 1.90 7.65 -6.06
N ASN A 35 1.36 7.21 -7.20
CA ASN A 35 0.06 6.53 -7.30
C ASN A 35 -1.10 7.37 -6.75
N GLU A 36 -1.04 8.69 -6.93
CA GLU A 36 -2.13 9.58 -6.59
C GLU A 36 -3.27 9.45 -7.62
N ASN A 37 -4.48 9.74 -7.20
CA ASN A 37 -5.64 9.74 -8.09
C ASN A 37 -5.61 11.01 -8.96
N PRO A 38 -5.79 10.89 -10.29
CA PRO A 38 -5.79 12.07 -11.17
C PRO A 38 -7.06 12.94 -11.06
N PHE A 39 -8.10 12.41 -10.43
CA PHE A 39 -9.35 13.14 -10.21
C PHE A 39 -9.43 13.67 -8.78
N PRO A 40 -9.94 14.89 -8.56
CA PRO A 40 -10.10 15.46 -7.22
C PRO A 40 -11.13 14.66 -6.39
N PRO A 41 -11.18 14.89 -5.06
CA PRO A 41 -12.30 14.44 -4.25
C PRO A 41 -13.63 14.98 -4.79
N SER A 42 -14.73 14.27 -4.51
CA SER A 42 -16.03 14.70 -4.99
C SER A 42 -16.41 16.09 -4.46
N PRO A 43 -17.22 16.87 -5.20
CA PRO A 43 -17.70 18.18 -4.72
C PRO A 43 -18.42 18.11 -3.37
N LYS A 44 -19.08 16.98 -3.04
CA LYS A 44 -19.69 16.75 -1.72
C LYS A 44 -18.64 16.70 -0.62
N VAL A 45 -17.55 16.00 -0.85
CA VAL A 45 -16.42 15.89 0.10
C VAL A 45 -15.78 17.26 0.33
N LEU A 46 -15.52 18.01 -0.74
CA LEU A 46 -14.94 19.35 -0.63
C LEU A 46 -15.85 20.30 0.17
N ARG A 47 -17.18 20.25 -0.05
CA ARG A 47 -18.15 21.03 0.74
C ARG A 47 -18.16 20.59 2.21
N ALA A 48 -18.11 19.28 2.49
CA ALA A 48 -18.09 18.77 3.86
C ALA A 48 -16.86 19.24 4.63
N ILE A 49 -15.67 19.20 4.02
CA ILE A 49 -14.43 19.71 4.61
C ILE A 49 -14.55 21.22 4.86
N LYS A 50 -14.98 21.99 3.85
CA LYS A 50 -15.14 23.44 3.98
C LYS A 50 -16.13 23.80 5.11
N GLY A 51 -17.26 23.12 5.21
CA GLY A 51 -18.25 23.30 6.26
C GLY A 51 -17.81 22.86 7.66
N ALA A 52 -16.71 22.13 7.76
CA ALA A 52 -16.11 21.70 9.04
C ALA A 52 -14.90 22.57 9.44
N THR A 53 -14.49 23.52 8.60
CA THR A 53 -13.39 24.44 8.88
C THR A 53 -13.94 25.68 9.61
N ASP A 54 -14.24 25.51 10.88
CA ASP A 54 -14.82 26.53 11.76
C ASP A 54 -14.28 26.42 13.20
N GLY A 55 -14.94 27.00 14.18
CA GLY A 55 -14.55 26.95 15.59
C GLY A 55 -14.40 25.55 16.20
N ARG A 56 -14.91 24.51 15.55
CA ARG A 56 -14.72 23.10 15.98
C ARG A 56 -13.27 22.63 15.88
N LEU A 57 -12.41 23.31 15.12
CA LEU A 57 -10.98 22.98 15.01
C LEU A 57 -10.25 23.03 16.35
N ARG A 58 -10.79 23.71 17.36
CA ARG A 58 -10.26 23.73 18.76
C ARG A 58 -10.59 22.49 19.58
N LEU A 59 -11.45 21.59 19.08
CA LEU A 59 -11.93 20.42 19.78
C LEU A 59 -11.26 19.15 19.25
N TYR A 60 -11.07 18.18 20.14
CA TYR A 60 -10.63 16.86 19.70
C TYR A 60 -11.68 16.18 18.79
N PRO A 61 -11.26 15.43 17.77
CA PRO A 61 -12.17 14.64 16.94
C PRO A 61 -12.75 13.45 17.71
N ASN A 62 -13.67 12.72 17.08
CA ASN A 62 -14.14 11.45 17.65
C ASN A 62 -12.93 10.48 17.81
N PRO A 63 -12.67 9.97 19.03
CA PRO A 63 -11.46 9.21 19.31
C PRO A 63 -11.38 7.86 18.59
N THR A 64 -12.51 7.28 18.21
CA THR A 64 -12.60 6.00 17.51
C THR A 64 -13.06 6.13 16.05
N ALA A 65 -13.37 7.36 15.61
CA ALA A 65 -14.04 7.62 14.33
C ALA A 65 -15.31 6.75 14.16
N GLN A 66 -16.10 6.60 15.23
CA GLN A 66 -17.25 5.69 15.30
C GLN A 66 -18.24 5.88 14.14
N PRO A 67 -18.66 7.10 13.72
CA PRO A 67 -19.56 7.28 12.59
C PRO A 67 -18.99 6.70 11.28
N LEU A 68 -17.67 6.83 11.07
CA LEU A 68 -16.99 6.26 9.92
C LEU A 68 -16.95 4.72 9.99
N CYS A 69 -16.70 4.15 11.19
CA CYS A 69 -16.74 2.70 11.42
C CYS A 69 -18.11 2.12 11.08
N GLU A 70 -19.19 2.78 11.51
CA GLU A 70 -20.57 2.36 11.23
C GLU A 70 -20.91 2.37 9.73
N LYS A 71 -20.49 3.42 9.01
CA LYS A 71 -20.68 3.50 7.54
C LYS A 71 -19.89 2.40 6.81
N LEU A 72 -18.65 2.14 7.21
CA LEU A 72 -17.84 1.08 6.66
C LEU A 72 -18.39 -0.31 6.99
N ALA A 73 -18.87 -0.52 8.21
CA ALA A 73 -19.52 -1.75 8.63
C ALA A 73 -20.73 -2.07 7.77
N LYS A 74 -21.58 -1.07 7.51
CA LYS A 74 -22.71 -1.20 6.58
C LYS A 74 -22.25 -1.52 5.16
N LEU A 75 -21.22 -0.85 4.65
CA LEU A 75 -20.67 -1.08 3.31
C LEU A 75 -20.11 -2.49 3.15
N HIS A 76 -19.48 -3.02 4.20
CA HIS A 76 -18.78 -4.31 4.19
C HIS A 76 -19.59 -5.47 4.79
N HIS A 77 -20.84 -5.20 5.19
CA HIS A 77 -21.74 -6.21 5.79
C HIS A 77 -21.13 -6.90 7.03
N CYS A 78 -20.51 -6.10 7.91
CA CYS A 78 -19.92 -6.55 9.19
C CYS A 78 -20.38 -5.63 10.34
N LYS A 79 -19.85 -5.85 11.55
CA LYS A 79 -20.09 -4.97 12.71
C LYS A 79 -19.05 -3.88 12.79
N SER A 80 -19.36 -2.76 13.44
CA SER A 80 -18.39 -1.67 13.69
C SER A 80 -17.16 -2.15 14.46
N ASP A 81 -17.30 -3.10 15.38
CA ASP A 81 -16.21 -3.71 16.15
C ASP A 81 -15.24 -4.53 15.28
N ASN A 82 -15.60 -4.84 14.05
CA ASN A 82 -14.70 -5.45 13.08
C ASN A 82 -13.80 -4.44 12.36
N ILE A 83 -13.89 -3.14 12.70
CA ILE A 83 -13.21 -2.07 11.96
C ILE A 83 -12.39 -1.20 12.90
N ILE A 84 -11.16 -0.87 12.51
CA ILE A 84 -10.34 0.15 13.13
C ILE A 84 -9.86 1.15 12.07
N ILE A 85 -9.97 2.44 12.39
CA ILE A 85 -9.52 3.54 11.53
C ILE A 85 -8.12 3.98 11.97
N GLY A 86 -7.25 4.27 10.99
CA GLY A 86 -5.88 4.75 11.24
C GLY A 86 -5.52 5.97 10.40
N ASN A 87 -4.42 6.60 10.76
CA ASN A 87 -3.83 7.74 10.04
C ASN A 87 -3.14 7.25 8.75
N GLY A 88 -3.95 6.80 7.80
CA GLY A 88 -3.56 6.00 6.65
C GLY A 88 -3.39 4.53 7.01
N SER A 89 -3.33 3.66 6.00
CA SER A 89 -3.05 2.23 6.22
C SER A 89 -1.65 1.98 6.80
N ASP A 90 -0.68 2.87 6.54
CA ASP A 90 0.69 2.72 7.04
C ASP A 90 0.78 2.66 8.56
N GLU A 91 -0.01 3.47 9.28
CA GLU A 91 -0.12 3.40 10.73
C GLU A 91 -0.65 2.03 11.19
N LEU A 92 -1.69 1.53 10.54
CA LEU A 92 -2.30 0.24 10.89
C LEU A 92 -1.36 -0.94 10.59
N LEU A 93 -0.58 -0.86 9.52
CA LEU A 93 0.48 -1.85 9.23
C LEU A 93 1.55 -1.83 10.32
N ALA A 94 1.94 -0.65 10.80
CA ALA A 94 2.88 -0.51 11.91
C ALA A 94 2.29 -1.03 13.22
N LEU A 95 1.01 -0.74 13.49
CA LEU A 95 0.29 -1.28 14.65
C LEU A 95 0.21 -2.81 14.61
N ALA A 96 -0.03 -3.41 13.43
CA ALA A 96 -0.06 -4.86 13.27
C ALA A 96 1.29 -5.50 13.64
N VAL A 97 2.41 -4.90 13.22
CA VAL A 97 3.74 -5.39 13.64
C VAL A 97 3.91 -5.26 15.15
N ARG A 98 3.54 -4.13 15.74
CA ARG A 98 3.66 -3.89 17.20
C ARG A 98 2.75 -4.79 18.03
N CYS A 99 1.57 -5.16 17.50
CA CYS A 99 0.57 -5.95 18.19
C CYS A 99 0.84 -7.45 18.15
N PHE A 100 1.31 -7.96 17.01
CA PHE A 100 1.31 -9.40 16.73
C PHE A 100 2.71 -10.02 16.62
N VAL A 101 3.77 -9.22 16.65
CA VAL A 101 5.14 -9.71 16.49
C VAL A 101 5.97 -9.42 17.73
N GLU A 102 6.59 -10.45 18.28
CA GLU A 102 7.57 -10.28 19.35
C GLU A 102 8.85 -9.63 18.79
N PRO A 103 9.46 -8.64 19.46
CA PRO A 103 10.77 -8.17 19.08
C PRO A 103 11.81 -9.29 19.30
N LYS A 104 12.84 -9.34 18.48
CA LYS A 104 13.98 -10.23 18.74
C LYS A 104 14.59 -9.82 20.09
N GLN A 105 14.65 -10.75 21.02
CA GLN A 105 15.40 -10.53 22.25
C GLN A 105 16.88 -10.33 21.88
N ASN A 106 17.50 -9.28 22.40
CA ASN A 106 18.96 -9.06 22.35
C ASN A 106 19.69 -10.09 23.25
N SER A 107 19.46 -11.37 23.03
CA SER A 107 20.14 -12.43 23.78
C SER A 107 21.34 -12.94 22.96
N LYS A 108 22.50 -12.96 23.58
CA LYS A 108 23.68 -13.72 23.10
C LYS A 108 23.38 -15.24 23.01
N PHE A 109 22.16 -15.66 23.35
CA PHE A 109 21.70 -17.04 23.32
C PHE A 109 20.92 -17.31 22.01
N LYS A 110 21.20 -18.48 21.39
CA LYS A 110 20.47 -18.96 20.21
C LYS A 110 18.97 -19.00 20.51
N ILE A 111 18.18 -18.21 19.78
CA ILE A 111 16.71 -18.22 19.89
C ILE A 111 16.22 -19.58 19.39
N GLN A 112 15.46 -20.29 20.22
CA GLN A 112 14.80 -21.53 19.78
C GLN A 112 13.92 -21.25 18.56
N SER A 113 13.82 -22.17 17.62
CA SER A 113 13.09 -22.00 16.35
C SER A 113 11.61 -21.61 16.54
N SER A 114 10.98 -22.07 17.61
CA SER A 114 9.61 -21.68 17.99
C SER A 114 9.47 -20.21 18.38
N LYS A 115 10.49 -19.63 19.06
CA LYS A 115 10.52 -18.21 19.44
C LYS A 115 10.84 -17.31 18.24
N LEU A 116 11.66 -17.79 17.28
CA LEU A 116 11.96 -17.04 16.06
C LEU A 116 10.69 -16.84 15.20
N ALA A 117 9.83 -17.84 15.09
CA ALA A 117 8.56 -17.71 14.36
C ALA A 117 7.68 -16.59 14.92
N LYS A 118 7.60 -16.44 16.25
CA LYS A 118 6.87 -15.35 16.93
C LYS A 118 7.49 -13.96 16.72
N ALA A 119 8.75 -13.87 16.34
CA ALA A 119 9.48 -12.65 16.07
C ALA A 119 9.66 -12.37 14.57
N THR A 120 8.91 -13.04 13.70
CA THR A 120 9.10 -12.93 12.24
C THR A 120 7.94 -12.20 11.58
N VAL A 121 8.29 -11.15 10.81
CA VAL A 121 7.44 -10.53 9.80
C VAL A 121 7.78 -11.14 8.45
N GLN A 122 6.79 -11.68 7.77
CA GLN A 122 6.91 -12.32 6.46
C GLN A 122 6.16 -11.52 5.40
N TYR A 123 6.69 -11.48 4.18
CA TYR A 123 6.06 -10.79 3.05
C TYR A 123 6.62 -11.32 1.73
N PHE A 124 5.89 -11.15 0.63
CA PHE A 124 6.42 -11.41 -0.70
C PHE A 124 7.31 -10.27 -1.18
N ALA A 125 8.33 -10.60 -1.98
CA ALA A 125 9.25 -9.64 -2.57
C ALA A 125 9.39 -9.88 -4.10
N PRO A 126 9.40 -8.81 -4.92
CA PRO A 126 9.25 -7.41 -4.51
C PRO A 126 7.80 -7.06 -4.13
N SER A 127 7.64 -6.27 -3.07
CA SER A 127 6.34 -5.79 -2.60
C SER A 127 6.47 -4.38 -2.02
N TYR A 128 5.50 -3.95 -1.18
CA TYR A 128 5.54 -2.63 -0.57
C TYR A 128 6.76 -2.48 0.34
N SER A 129 7.64 -1.54 0.00
CA SER A 129 8.94 -1.35 0.65
C SER A 129 8.87 -0.87 2.10
N LEU A 130 7.69 -0.58 2.63
CA LEU A 130 7.48 -0.24 4.03
C LEU A 130 7.57 -1.49 4.94
N TYR A 131 7.17 -2.68 4.50
CA TYR A 131 7.14 -3.86 5.36
C TYR A 131 8.48 -4.19 6.01
N PRO A 132 9.62 -4.27 5.27
CA PRO A 132 10.92 -4.47 5.90
C PRO A 132 11.30 -3.34 6.86
N VAL A 133 10.93 -2.10 6.57
CA VAL A 133 11.20 -0.95 7.45
C VAL A 133 10.45 -1.09 8.78
N LEU A 134 9.18 -1.46 8.74
CA LEU A 134 8.38 -1.71 9.95
C LEU A 134 8.95 -2.84 10.81
N ALA A 135 9.39 -3.93 10.17
CA ALA A 135 10.04 -5.03 10.87
C ALA A 135 11.35 -4.59 11.53
N ASP A 136 12.16 -3.80 10.83
CA ASP A 136 13.42 -3.26 11.36
C ASP A 136 13.20 -2.31 12.53
N ILE A 137 12.24 -1.38 12.45
CA ILE A 137 11.86 -0.46 13.54
C ILE A 137 11.45 -1.24 14.80
N HIS A 138 10.73 -2.34 14.62
CA HIS A 138 10.28 -3.19 15.72
C HIS A 138 11.39 -4.12 16.26
N GLY A 139 12.47 -4.29 15.52
CA GLY A 139 13.53 -5.27 15.82
C GLY A 139 13.10 -6.71 15.53
N ALA A 140 12.19 -6.92 14.58
CA ALA A 140 11.72 -8.25 14.18
C ALA A 140 12.65 -8.93 13.17
N ALA A 141 12.51 -10.25 13.04
CA ALA A 141 13.09 -11.01 11.92
C ALA A 141 12.27 -10.74 10.66
N LYS A 142 12.94 -10.77 9.50
CA LYS A 142 12.31 -10.63 8.19
C LYS A 142 12.39 -11.93 7.42
N ASN A 143 11.29 -12.33 6.78
CA ASN A 143 11.27 -13.41 5.79
C ASN A 143 10.67 -12.86 4.49
N ALA A 144 11.54 -12.43 3.57
CA ALA A 144 11.15 -11.96 2.25
C ALA A 144 11.08 -13.18 1.30
N VAL A 145 9.88 -13.52 0.85
CA VAL A 145 9.62 -14.68 -0.01
C VAL A 145 9.52 -14.22 -1.45
N PRO A 146 10.33 -14.74 -2.38
CA PRO A 146 10.28 -14.34 -3.79
C PRO A 146 8.89 -14.60 -4.40
N LEU A 147 8.37 -13.62 -5.16
CA LEU A 147 7.27 -13.85 -6.08
C LEU A 147 7.72 -14.73 -7.24
N GLY A 148 6.79 -15.42 -7.87
CA GLY A 148 7.04 -16.19 -9.08
C GLY A 148 7.34 -15.31 -10.29
N ALA A 149 7.54 -15.94 -11.45
CA ALA A 149 7.74 -15.25 -12.72
C ALA A 149 6.57 -14.29 -12.98
N ASN A 150 6.88 -13.12 -13.55
CA ASN A 150 5.89 -12.05 -13.80
C ASN A 150 5.09 -11.63 -12.55
N PHE A 151 5.69 -11.75 -11.38
CA PHE A 151 5.10 -11.37 -10.08
C PHE A 151 3.87 -12.20 -9.68
N THR A 152 3.76 -13.44 -10.17
CA THR A 152 2.69 -14.35 -9.76
C THR A 152 2.86 -14.76 -8.29
N LEU A 153 1.73 -15.05 -7.64
CA LEU A 153 1.75 -15.55 -6.27
C LEU A 153 2.18 -17.04 -6.28
N PRO A 154 3.27 -17.42 -5.57
CA PRO A 154 3.66 -18.82 -5.50
C PRO A 154 2.61 -19.66 -4.77
N GLY A 155 2.33 -20.84 -5.27
CA GLY A 155 1.40 -21.77 -4.63
C GLY A 155 1.92 -22.29 -3.28
N VAL A 156 1.01 -22.71 -2.39
CA VAL A 156 1.36 -23.27 -1.07
C VAL A 156 2.30 -24.47 -1.20
N ALA A 157 2.10 -25.33 -2.18
CA ALA A 157 2.97 -26.47 -2.45
C ALA A 157 4.39 -26.04 -2.85
N ASP A 158 4.51 -25.00 -3.68
CA ASP A 158 5.78 -24.49 -4.18
C ASP A 158 6.62 -23.88 -3.06
N VAL A 159 6.03 -22.99 -2.25
CA VAL A 159 6.73 -22.38 -1.11
C VAL A 159 7.09 -23.41 -0.03
N LYS A 160 6.28 -24.46 0.14
CA LYS A 160 6.59 -25.58 1.04
C LYS A 160 7.79 -26.39 0.54
N ARG A 161 7.80 -26.75 -0.74
CA ARG A 161 8.90 -27.49 -1.39
C ARG A 161 10.21 -26.68 -1.36
N ALA A 162 10.15 -25.39 -1.67
CA ALA A 162 11.28 -24.48 -1.66
C ALA A 162 11.74 -24.10 -0.24
N LYS A 163 10.98 -24.44 0.81
CA LYS A 163 11.23 -24.05 2.21
C LYS A 163 11.41 -22.55 2.42
N THR A 164 10.81 -21.71 1.55
CA THR A 164 10.93 -20.25 1.60
C THR A 164 9.87 -19.60 2.48
N TRP A 165 8.78 -20.31 2.80
CA TRP A 165 7.66 -19.82 3.56
C TRP A 165 7.60 -20.40 4.97
N SER A 166 7.44 -19.55 5.98
CA SER A 166 7.18 -19.96 7.35
C SER A 166 5.69 -19.94 7.66
N PHE A 167 5.06 -21.11 7.71
CA PHE A 167 3.63 -21.23 8.07
C PHE A 167 3.33 -20.83 9.53
N LYS A 168 4.37 -20.58 10.33
CA LYS A 168 4.29 -20.15 11.75
C LYS A 168 4.79 -18.73 11.98
N ALA A 169 5.14 -17.98 10.93
CA ALA A 169 5.51 -16.57 11.07
C ALA A 169 4.37 -15.81 11.77
N ALA A 170 4.74 -14.96 12.73
CA ALA A 170 3.76 -14.25 13.56
C ALA A 170 2.85 -13.36 12.73
N LEU A 171 3.42 -12.68 11.73
CA LEU A 171 2.70 -11.78 10.84
C LEU A 171 3.16 -11.97 9.40
N THR A 172 2.21 -12.05 8.48
CA THR A 172 2.43 -12.14 7.04
C THR A 172 1.70 -11.03 6.33
N PHE A 173 2.41 -10.22 5.54
CA PHE A 173 1.83 -9.22 4.64
C PHE A 173 1.72 -9.77 3.22
N VAL A 174 0.55 -9.62 2.60
CA VAL A 174 0.30 -9.95 1.19
C VAL A 174 -0.39 -8.76 0.54
N THR A 175 0.30 -8.05 -0.36
CA THR A 175 -0.26 -6.90 -1.08
C THR A 175 -1.02 -7.37 -2.30
N THR A 176 -2.30 -7.01 -2.43
CA THR A 176 -3.16 -7.42 -3.53
C THR A 176 -4.17 -6.32 -3.92
N PRO A 177 -4.06 -5.69 -5.11
CA PRO A 177 -3.00 -5.83 -6.12
C PRO A 177 -1.62 -5.44 -5.60
N ASN A 178 -0.60 -6.19 -6.01
CA ASN A 178 0.77 -6.00 -5.54
C ASN A 178 1.38 -4.67 -6.01
N ALA A 179 2.14 -4.03 -5.15
CA ALA A 179 3.00 -2.90 -5.51
C ALA A 179 4.48 -3.34 -5.35
N PRO A 180 5.36 -3.16 -6.35
CA PRO A 180 5.20 -2.23 -7.49
C PRO A 180 4.63 -2.83 -8.77
N SER A 181 4.31 -4.13 -8.84
CA SER A 181 3.97 -4.81 -10.09
C SER A 181 2.58 -4.45 -10.64
N GLY A 182 1.61 -4.17 -9.78
CA GLY A 182 0.21 -4.02 -10.15
C GLY A 182 -0.55 -5.35 -10.27
N CYS A 183 0.13 -6.48 -10.11
CA CYS A 183 -0.46 -7.81 -10.27
C CYS A 183 -1.54 -8.06 -9.22
N GLY A 184 -2.76 -8.37 -9.66
CA GLY A 184 -3.84 -8.83 -8.80
C GLY A 184 -3.80 -10.35 -8.64
N TYR A 185 -4.22 -10.83 -7.47
CA TYR A 185 -4.28 -12.26 -7.16
C TYR A 185 -5.72 -12.70 -6.95
N LYS A 186 -6.05 -13.91 -7.41
CA LYS A 186 -7.39 -14.47 -7.20
C LYS A 186 -7.66 -14.73 -5.73
N THR A 187 -8.86 -14.45 -5.29
CA THR A 187 -9.30 -14.71 -3.90
C THR A 187 -9.07 -16.16 -3.50
N SER A 188 -9.24 -17.11 -4.43
CA SER A 188 -9.00 -18.54 -4.20
C SER A 188 -7.51 -18.89 -3.95
N GLU A 189 -6.57 -18.14 -4.55
CA GLU A 189 -5.13 -18.29 -4.29
C GLU A 189 -4.76 -17.75 -2.91
N LEU A 190 -5.25 -16.55 -2.59
CA LEU A 190 -5.09 -15.93 -1.27
C LEU A 190 -5.69 -16.81 -0.16
N GLU A 191 -6.84 -17.40 -0.39
CA GLU A 191 -7.50 -18.30 0.56
C GLU A 191 -6.64 -19.52 0.91
N LYS A 192 -5.98 -20.13 -0.08
CA LYS A 192 -5.08 -21.28 0.15
C LYS A 192 -3.94 -20.89 1.11
N LEU A 193 -3.35 -19.71 0.94
CA LEU A 193 -2.31 -19.18 1.83
C LEU A 193 -2.87 -18.88 3.23
N CYS A 194 -4.00 -18.19 3.32
CA CYS A 194 -4.65 -17.87 4.60
C CYS A 194 -4.96 -19.16 5.39
N ARG A 195 -5.53 -20.16 4.75
CA ARG A 195 -5.86 -21.45 5.37
C ARG A 195 -4.61 -22.18 5.90
N ALA A 196 -3.48 -22.07 5.20
CA ALA A 196 -2.24 -22.74 5.59
C ALA A 196 -1.47 -22.01 6.69
N GLN A 197 -1.61 -20.69 6.78
CA GLN A 197 -0.90 -19.84 7.74
C GLN A 197 -1.45 -20.00 9.15
N LYS A 198 -0.57 -20.03 10.15
CA LYS A 198 -0.93 -20.14 11.57
C LYS A 198 -0.86 -18.80 12.31
N GLY A 199 -0.04 -17.87 11.86
CA GLY A 199 0.03 -16.51 12.38
C GLY A 199 -0.93 -15.57 11.65
N ILE A 200 -0.92 -14.29 12.05
CA ILE A 200 -1.76 -13.25 11.44
C ILE A 200 -1.39 -13.04 9.97
N VAL A 201 -2.40 -12.90 9.13
CA VAL A 201 -2.26 -12.49 7.72
C VAL A 201 -2.92 -11.13 7.54
N VAL A 202 -2.18 -10.16 7.02
CA VAL A 202 -2.73 -8.88 6.55
C VAL A 202 -2.72 -8.88 5.03
N LEU A 203 -3.91 -8.87 4.44
CA LEU A 203 -4.11 -8.68 3.00
C LEU A 203 -4.19 -7.17 2.76
N ASP A 204 -3.15 -6.60 2.18
CA ASP A 204 -3.06 -5.16 1.90
C ASP A 204 -3.72 -4.85 0.56
N GLU A 205 -4.94 -4.37 0.65
CA GLU A 205 -5.82 -4.02 -0.46
C GLU A 205 -5.82 -2.51 -0.78
N ALA A 206 -4.68 -1.84 -0.68
CA ALA A 206 -4.58 -0.40 -0.95
C ALA A 206 -5.03 0.00 -2.38
N TYR A 207 -5.08 -0.93 -3.33
CA TYR A 207 -5.44 -0.69 -4.74
C TYR A 207 -6.66 -1.48 -5.19
N VAL A 208 -7.38 -2.13 -4.28
CA VAL A 208 -8.44 -3.10 -4.59
C VAL A 208 -9.62 -2.51 -5.38
N ASP A 209 -9.89 -1.23 -5.26
CA ASP A 209 -10.96 -0.55 -6.00
C ASP A 209 -10.74 -0.51 -7.53
N PHE A 210 -9.54 -0.85 -8.00
CA PHE A 210 -9.17 -0.96 -9.41
C PHE A 210 -9.03 -2.43 -9.87
N ALA A 211 -9.27 -3.38 -8.98
CA ALA A 211 -9.08 -4.81 -9.19
C ALA A 211 -10.39 -5.52 -9.53
N ASP A 212 -10.25 -6.72 -10.11
CA ASP A 212 -11.39 -7.57 -10.49
C ASP A 212 -12.00 -8.28 -9.27
N GLU A 213 -11.17 -8.61 -8.27
CA GLU A 213 -11.56 -9.33 -7.06
C GLU A 213 -11.05 -8.63 -5.79
N ASN A 214 -11.67 -8.95 -4.66
CA ASN A 214 -11.21 -8.52 -3.34
C ASN A 214 -11.30 -9.67 -2.33
N ALA A 215 -10.46 -9.61 -1.32
CA ALA A 215 -10.31 -10.68 -0.35
C ALA A 215 -11.08 -10.43 0.97
N LEU A 216 -11.94 -9.43 1.03
CA LEU A 216 -12.63 -9.04 2.28
C LEU A 216 -13.38 -10.23 2.93
N LYS A 217 -14.00 -11.09 2.13
CA LYS A 217 -14.71 -12.28 2.62
C LYS A 217 -13.83 -13.22 3.44
N LEU A 218 -12.52 -13.20 3.24
CA LEU A 218 -11.59 -14.05 3.98
C LEU A 218 -11.47 -13.64 5.46
N THR A 219 -11.77 -12.38 5.80
CA THR A 219 -11.79 -11.92 7.20
C THR A 219 -12.94 -12.53 8.00
N LEU A 220 -14.04 -12.84 7.33
CA LEU A 220 -15.21 -13.51 7.95
C LEU A 220 -14.99 -15.02 8.11
N LYS A 221 -14.18 -15.61 7.22
CA LYS A 221 -13.91 -17.05 7.18
C LYS A 221 -12.74 -17.47 8.07
N TYR A 222 -11.72 -16.60 8.20
CA TYR A 222 -10.48 -16.90 8.91
C TYR A 222 -10.24 -15.83 9.98
N PRO A 223 -10.37 -16.16 11.29
CA PRO A 223 -10.28 -15.17 12.37
C PRO A 223 -8.90 -14.50 12.52
N HIS A 224 -7.84 -15.08 11.92
CA HIS A 224 -6.49 -14.54 11.90
C HIS A 224 -6.17 -13.69 10.67
N VAL A 225 -7.17 -13.41 9.81
CA VAL A 225 -7.00 -12.59 8.60
C VAL A 225 -7.53 -11.19 8.84
N LEU A 226 -6.71 -10.19 8.51
CA LEU A 226 -7.06 -8.78 8.46
C LEU A 226 -6.96 -8.30 7.01
N VAL A 227 -7.85 -7.40 6.60
CA VAL A 227 -7.76 -6.68 5.32
C VAL A 227 -7.47 -5.21 5.61
N ALA A 228 -6.41 -4.68 4.97
CA ALA A 228 -6.02 -3.28 5.02
C ALA A 228 -6.57 -2.53 3.81
N ARG A 229 -7.21 -1.38 4.01
CA ARG A 229 -7.70 -0.49 2.94
C ARG A 229 -7.36 0.97 3.23
N THR A 230 -7.41 1.81 2.21
CA THR A 230 -7.07 3.22 2.35
C THR A 230 -7.95 4.12 1.49
N PHE A 231 -8.23 5.32 1.96
CA PHE A 231 -8.85 6.38 1.16
C PHE A 231 -7.84 7.15 0.29
N SER A 232 -6.54 6.85 0.41
CA SER A 232 -5.49 7.60 -0.26
C SER A 232 -5.47 7.42 -1.79
N LYS A 233 -5.87 6.27 -2.32
CA LYS A 233 -5.68 5.93 -3.73
C LYS A 233 -6.96 6.12 -4.54
N ALA A 234 -7.92 5.24 -4.38
CA ALA A 234 -9.17 5.27 -5.13
C ALA A 234 -10.03 6.51 -4.81
N TYR A 235 -9.98 6.99 -3.58
CA TYR A 235 -10.87 8.03 -3.07
C TYR A 235 -10.24 9.43 -2.98
N SER A 236 -9.06 9.65 -3.58
CA SER A 236 -8.41 10.98 -3.70
C SER A 236 -8.13 11.70 -2.38
N LEU A 237 -7.98 10.97 -1.28
CA LEU A 237 -7.78 11.52 0.06
C LEU A 237 -6.36 11.28 0.61
N CYS A 238 -5.33 11.22 -0.24
CA CYS A 238 -3.93 11.07 0.21
C CYS A 238 -3.55 12.10 1.29
N PHE A 239 -4.00 13.33 1.11
CA PHE A 239 -3.69 14.45 2.00
C PHE A 239 -4.36 14.32 3.36
N GLN A 240 -5.53 13.66 3.42
CA GLN A 240 -6.31 13.50 4.65
C GLN A 240 -5.81 12.35 5.55
N ARG A 241 -4.99 11.44 5.01
CA ARG A 241 -4.39 10.34 5.77
C ARG A 241 -5.43 9.48 6.49
N VAL A 242 -6.34 8.83 5.76
CA VAL A 242 -7.33 7.90 6.33
C VAL A 242 -7.18 6.52 5.72
N GLY A 243 -7.08 5.52 6.57
CA GLY A 243 -7.11 4.11 6.20
C GLY A 243 -7.85 3.28 7.26
N TYR A 244 -8.11 2.02 6.98
CA TYR A 244 -8.80 1.16 7.92
C TYR A 244 -8.42 -0.31 7.75
N PHE A 245 -8.55 -1.07 8.84
CA PHE A 245 -8.56 -2.52 8.81
C PHE A 245 -9.96 -3.06 9.02
N VAL A 246 -10.22 -4.21 8.40
CA VAL A 246 -11.37 -5.05 8.68
C VAL A 246 -10.87 -6.42 9.13
N GLY A 247 -11.43 -6.97 10.21
CA GLY A 247 -11.05 -8.27 10.74
C GLY A 247 -11.86 -8.74 11.93
N ASN A 248 -11.39 -9.79 12.59
CA ASN A 248 -12.02 -10.31 13.80
C ASN A 248 -12.03 -9.25 14.92
N ALA A 249 -13.13 -9.12 15.65
CA ALA A 249 -13.33 -8.11 16.68
C ALA A 249 -12.29 -8.18 17.82
N GLU A 250 -11.80 -9.36 18.20
CA GLU A 250 -10.76 -9.52 19.21
C GLU A 250 -9.42 -8.96 18.74
N LEU A 251 -9.06 -9.16 17.47
CA LEU A 251 -7.85 -8.59 16.88
C LEU A 251 -7.96 -7.06 16.76
N ILE A 252 -9.12 -6.57 16.38
CA ILE A 252 -9.40 -5.12 16.33
C ILE A 252 -9.31 -4.50 17.72
N ALA A 253 -9.90 -5.14 18.73
CA ALA A 253 -9.81 -4.70 20.13
C ALA A 253 -8.35 -4.68 20.63
N ALA A 254 -7.52 -5.66 20.24
CA ALA A 254 -6.11 -5.67 20.58
C ALA A 254 -5.35 -4.48 19.95
N LEU A 255 -5.62 -4.15 18.69
CA LEU A 255 -5.04 -2.98 18.03
C LEU A 255 -5.48 -1.66 18.70
N HIS A 256 -6.72 -1.56 19.14
CA HIS A 256 -7.21 -0.39 19.90
C HIS A 256 -6.45 -0.13 21.20
N LYS A 257 -5.89 -1.16 21.85
CA LYS A 257 -5.11 -0.99 23.10
C LYS A 257 -3.78 -0.28 22.90
N ILE A 258 -3.22 -0.31 21.70
CA ILE A 258 -1.86 0.19 21.42
C ILE A 258 -1.81 1.33 20.41
N ARG A 259 -2.94 1.74 19.82
CA ARG A 259 -2.99 2.91 18.95
C ARG A 259 -2.86 4.19 19.76
N ASP A 260 -2.39 5.26 19.12
CA ASP A 260 -2.36 6.58 19.72
C ASP A 260 -3.78 7.13 19.88
N SER A 261 -3.99 7.95 20.93
CA SER A 261 -5.27 8.64 21.14
C SER A 261 -5.47 9.70 20.06
N TYR A 262 -6.72 9.81 19.57
CA TYR A 262 -7.10 10.79 18.53
C TYR A 262 -6.21 10.73 17.27
N ASN A 263 -5.77 9.54 16.89
CA ASN A 263 -4.80 9.30 15.81
C ASN A 263 -5.26 9.78 14.42
N VAL A 264 -6.57 9.91 14.19
CA VAL A 264 -7.14 10.36 12.92
C VAL A 264 -7.74 11.73 13.06
N ASN A 265 -7.29 12.69 12.27
CA ASN A 265 -7.76 14.08 12.30
C ASN A 265 -9.25 14.19 11.92
N GLY A 266 -9.94 15.21 12.50
CA GLY A 266 -11.39 15.37 12.32
C GLY A 266 -11.81 15.68 10.88
N LEU A 267 -11.04 16.47 10.13
CA LEU A 267 -11.34 16.74 8.72
C LEU A 267 -11.19 15.48 7.88
N GLY A 268 -10.23 14.61 8.20
CA GLY A 268 -10.06 13.30 7.56
C GLY A 268 -11.25 12.38 7.79
N GLN A 269 -11.77 12.32 9.05
CA GLN A 269 -12.97 11.53 9.37
C GLN A 269 -14.17 12.02 8.55
N ILE A 270 -14.46 13.33 8.56
CA ILE A 270 -15.55 13.96 7.80
C ILE A 270 -15.40 13.72 6.30
N ALA A 271 -14.19 13.85 5.76
CA ALA A 271 -13.91 13.61 4.35
C ALA A 271 -14.19 12.16 3.94
N ALA A 272 -13.77 11.21 4.77
CA ALA A 272 -13.99 9.78 4.52
C ALA A 272 -15.48 9.42 4.60
N GLU A 273 -16.21 9.94 5.59
CA GLU A 273 -17.66 9.76 5.70
C GLU A 273 -18.42 10.31 4.48
N ALA A 274 -18.10 11.55 4.07
CA ALA A 274 -18.70 12.17 2.89
C ALA A 274 -18.33 11.43 1.59
N THR A 275 -17.18 10.77 1.54
CA THR A 275 -16.77 9.89 0.43
C THR A 275 -17.69 8.70 0.31
N LEU A 276 -17.98 8.03 1.43
CA LEU A 276 -18.88 6.88 1.46
C LEU A 276 -20.31 7.24 1.04
N ASP A 277 -20.75 8.46 1.32
CA ASP A 277 -22.05 8.99 0.90
C ASP A 277 -22.10 9.35 -0.60
N ASN A 278 -21.00 9.21 -1.33
CA ASN A 278 -20.92 9.60 -2.75
C ASN A 278 -20.11 8.59 -3.61
N LEU A 279 -20.19 7.30 -3.31
CA LEU A 279 -19.44 6.24 -3.99
C LEU A 279 -19.66 6.20 -5.51
N GLY A 280 -20.83 6.64 -6.00
CA GLY A 280 -21.11 6.70 -7.44
C GLY A 280 -20.10 7.55 -8.23
N TYR A 281 -19.71 8.71 -7.69
CA TYR A 281 -18.68 9.59 -8.29
C TYR A 281 -17.34 8.84 -8.44
N TYR A 282 -16.93 8.15 -7.40
CA TYR A 282 -15.64 7.45 -7.38
C TYR A 282 -15.64 6.23 -8.30
N ARG A 283 -16.73 5.44 -8.30
CA ARG A 283 -16.89 4.30 -9.22
C ARG A 283 -16.82 4.71 -10.69
N ALA A 284 -17.37 5.88 -11.04
CA ALA A 284 -17.23 6.43 -12.40
C ALA A 284 -15.75 6.78 -12.71
N ASN A 285 -15.00 7.33 -11.75
CA ASN A 285 -13.60 7.63 -11.91
C ASN A 285 -12.72 6.36 -11.96
N PHE A 286 -13.05 5.32 -11.20
CA PHE A 286 -12.35 4.03 -11.29
C PHE A 286 -12.42 3.47 -12.72
N LYS A 287 -13.61 3.47 -13.33
CA LYS A 287 -13.79 3.03 -14.72
C LYS A 287 -12.92 3.82 -15.70
N LYS A 288 -12.82 5.15 -15.52
CA LYS A 288 -11.95 6.00 -16.37
C LYS A 288 -10.47 5.66 -16.19
N ILE A 289 -10.01 5.47 -14.94
CA ILE A 289 -8.63 5.10 -14.63
C ILE A 289 -8.29 3.73 -15.24
N ILE A 290 -9.17 2.74 -15.09
CA ILE A 290 -8.99 1.40 -15.65
C ILE A 290 -8.91 1.49 -17.19
N ALA A 291 -9.85 2.18 -17.84
CA ALA A 291 -9.85 2.34 -19.30
C ALA A 291 -8.58 3.05 -19.80
N THR A 292 -8.11 4.08 -19.07
CA THR A 292 -6.87 4.80 -19.39
C THR A 292 -5.65 3.90 -19.19
N ARG A 293 -5.62 3.06 -18.14
CA ARG A 293 -4.57 2.06 -17.90
C ARG A 293 -4.44 1.09 -19.06
N GLU A 294 -5.56 0.49 -19.48
CA GLU A 294 -5.58 -0.48 -20.58
C GLU A 294 -5.16 0.15 -21.91
N TRP A 295 -5.62 1.37 -22.18
CA TRP A 295 -5.18 2.10 -23.35
C TRP A 295 -3.68 2.41 -23.33
N LEU A 296 -3.17 2.99 -22.22
CA LEU A 296 -1.74 3.32 -22.08
C LEU A 296 -0.86 2.07 -22.21
N SER A 297 -1.31 0.95 -21.66
CA SER A 297 -0.58 -0.33 -21.75
C SER A 297 -0.41 -0.77 -23.20
N ARG A 298 -1.46 -0.67 -24.03
CA ARG A 298 -1.37 -0.97 -25.48
C ARG A 298 -0.43 -0.03 -26.20
N GLU A 299 -0.56 1.30 -25.98
CA GLU A 299 0.29 2.30 -26.63
C GLU A 299 1.78 2.09 -26.30
N LEU A 300 2.12 1.85 -25.03
CA LEU A 300 3.50 1.61 -24.64
C LEU A 300 4.04 0.28 -25.20
N THR A 301 3.20 -0.75 -25.29
CA THR A 301 3.59 -2.02 -25.94
C THR A 301 3.94 -1.81 -27.42
N LEU A 302 3.14 -1.03 -28.14
CA LEU A 302 3.43 -0.66 -29.54
C LEU A 302 4.74 0.13 -29.70
N LEU A 303 5.14 0.86 -28.65
CA LEU A 303 6.41 1.60 -28.59
C LEU A 303 7.60 0.75 -28.08
N GLY A 304 7.42 -0.57 -27.97
CA GLY A 304 8.47 -1.52 -27.59
C GLY A 304 8.69 -1.69 -26.08
N PHE A 305 7.84 -1.14 -25.23
CA PHE A 305 7.89 -1.41 -23.80
C PHE A 305 7.31 -2.79 -23.49
N ARG A 306 7.94 -3.52 -22.58
CA ARG A 306 7.28 -4.68 -21.94
C ARG A 306 6.44 -4.19 -20.78
N VAL A 307 5.12 -4.25 -20.92
CA VAL A 307 4.16 -3.83 -19.89
C VAL A 307 3.65 -5.05 -19.13
N PHE A 308 3.68 -5.00 -17.79
CA PHE A 308 3.12 -6.07 -16.95
C PHE A 308 1.62 -5.83 -16.73
N PRO A 309 0.80 -6.90 -16.70
CA PRO A 309 -0.62 -6.79 -16.34
C PRO A 309 -0.80 -6.11 -14.98
N SER A 310 -1.75 -5.19 -14.89
CA SER A 310 -2.01 -4.45 -13.67
C SER A 310 -3.50 -4.38 -13.34
N GLN A 311 -3.81 -4.51 -12.06
CA GLN A 311 -5.11 -4.27 -11.45
C GLN A 311 -5.05 -3.12 -10.43
N ALA A 312 -4.08 -2.21 -10.58
CA ALA A 312 -3.90 -1.02 -9.76
C ALA A 312 -4.08 0.26 -10.58
N ASN A 313 -3.94 1.43 -9.96
CA ASN A 313 -3.90 2.73 -10.64
C ASN A 313 -2.50 3.09 -11.15
N PHE A 314 -1.70 2.11 -11.48
CA PHE A 314 -0.37 2.25 -12.09
C PHE A 314 -0.03 1.02 -12.91
N ILE A 315 0.98 1.12 -13.76
CA ILE A 315 1.58 0.01 -14.49
C ILE A 315 3.07 -0.09 -14.17
N LEU A 316 3.62 -1.31 -14.26
CA LEU A 316 5.05 -1.57 -14.22
C LEU A 316 5.53 -1.92 -15.62
N VAL A 317 6.64 -1.33 -16.05
CA VAL A 317 7.16 -1.53 -17.40
C VAL A 317 8.67 -1.75 -17.42
N VAL A 318 9.16 -2.54 -18.39
CA VAL A 318 10.56 -2.54 -18.79
C VAL A 318 10.66 -1.66 -20.04
N PRO A 319 11.37 -0.54 -19.99
CA PRO A 319 11.50 0.34 -21.14
C PRO A 319 12.51 -0.21 -22.17
N PRO A 320 12.34 0.11 -23.48
CA PRO A 320 13.29 -0.26 -24.52
C PRO A 320 14.52 0.67 -24.54
N ARG A 321 15.55 0.30 -25.27
CA ARG A 321 16.78 1.05 -25.62
C ARG A 321 17.67 1.45 -24.46
N PHE A 322 17.14 2.13 -23.44
CA PHE A 322 17.88 2.68 -22.30
C PHE A 322 17.50 1.98 -21.01
N THR A 323 18.35 2.09 -19.99
CA THR A 323 18.00 1.61 -18.64
C THR A 323 16.81 2.39 -18.08
N ALA A 324 16.06 1.79 -17.14
CA ALA A 324 14.94 2.48 -16.50
C ALA A 324 15.39 3.76 -15.79
N GLN A 325 16.60 3.77 -15.21
CA GLN A 325 17.19 4.98 -14.61
C GLN A 325 17.40 6.09 -15.66
N ASN A 326 17.96 5.75 -16.82
CA ASN A 326 18.17 6.73 -17.89
C ASN A 326 16.83 7.26 -18.44
N TRP A 327 15.81 6.40 -18.54
CA TRP A 327 14.45 6.85 -18.90
C TRP A 327 13.90 7.88 -17.93
N LEU A 328 14.05 7.65 -16.60
CA LEU A 328 13.66 8.65 -15.60
C LEU A 328 14.39 9.98 -15.83
N GLN A 329 15.70 9.93 -16.09
CA GLN A 329 16.53 11.13 -16.34
C GLN A 329 16.10 11.87 -17.61
N LYS A 330 15.72 11.15 -18.66
CA LYS A 330 15.26 11.74 -19.94
C LYS A 330 13.82 12.29 -19.87
N LEU A 331 12.94 11.69 -19.07
CA LEU A 331 11.56 12.17 -18.87
C LEU A 331 11.51 13.44 -18.01
N ARG A 332 12.39 13.59 -17.03
CA ARG A 332 12.40 14.71 -16.08
C ARG A 332 12.51 16.09 -16.76
N PRO A 333 13.43 16.36 -17.73
CA PRO A 333 13.49 17.64 -18.44
C PRO A 333 12.24 17.94 -19.28
N ARG A 334 11.43 16.91 -19.58
CA ARG A 334 10.15 17.02 -20.30
C ARG A 334 8.96 17.20 -19.37
N ALA A 335 9.23 17.61 -18.11
CA ALA A 335 8.23 17.77 -17.05
C ALA A 335 7.36 16.53 -16.83
N VAL A 336 7.89 15.32 -16.99
CA VAL A 336 7.22 14.06 -16.67
C VAL A 336 8.01 13.31 -15.60
N LEU A 337 7.35 12.99 -14.48
CA LEU A 337 7.97 12.30 -13.36
C LEU A 337 7.32 10.95 -13.10
N VAL A 338 8.05 9.88 -13.37
CA VAL A 338 7.68 8.49 -13.07
C VAL A 338 8.49 7.95 -11.88
N ARG A 339 8.18 6.76 -11.40
CA ARG A 339 8.92 6.12 -10.30
C ARG A 339 9.92 5.09 -10.83
N TRP A 340 11.17 5.26 -10.45
CA TRP A 340 12.24 4.28 -10.55
C TRP A 340 12.67 3.82 -9.15
N PHE A 341 13.19 2.61 -9.04
CA PHE A 341 13.66 2.01 -7.80
C PHE A 341 15.11 1.56 -7.96
N SER A 342 15.97 1.87 -6.99
CA SER A 342 17.39 1.50 -7.00
C SER A 342 17.65 0.05 -6.56
N ALA A 343 16.70 -0.61 -5.90
CA ALA A 343 16.87 -1.96 -5.41
C ALA A 343 17.09 -2.96 -6.55
N ARG A 344 17.98 -3.92 -6.35
CA ARG A 344 18.47 -4.88 -7.36
C ARG A 344 17.33 -5.57 -8.13
N ASP A 345 16.30 -6.00 -7.42
CA ASP A 345 15.22 -6.83 -7.99
C ASP A 345 14.20 -6.01 -8.79
N VAL A 346 14.26 -4.67 -8.73
CA VAL A 346 13.30 -3.77 -9.38
C VAL A 346 13.95 -2.63 -10.19
N LYS A 347 15.28 -2.54 -10.24
CA LYS A 347 16.00 -1.44 -10.92
C LYS A 347 15.80 -1.39 -12.44
N GLN A 348 15.38 -2.50 -13.05
CA GLN A 348 15.10 -2.58 -14.48
C GLN A 348 13.72 -2.05 -14.87
N TYR A 349 12.88 -1.71 -13.90
CA TYR A 349 11.51 -1.28 -14.13
C TYR A 349 11.30 0.20 -13.89
N LEU A 350 10.30 0.75 -14.60
CA LEU A 350 9.62 1.99 -14.23
C LEU A 350 8.20 1.67 -13.79
N ARG A 351 7.74 2.31 -12.72
CA ARG A 351 6.32 2.32 -12.34
C ARG A 351 5.72 3.66 -12.76
N ILE A 352 4.64 3.60 -13.51
CA ILE A 352 3.94 4.75 -14.06
C ILE A 352 2.55 4.81 -13.46
N THR A 353 2.25 5.84 -12.69
CA THR A 353 0.90 6.11 -12.18
C THR A 353 -0.01 6.48 -13.35
N ILE A 354 -1.26 6.03 -13.32
CA ILE A 354 -2.25 6.40 -14.32
C ILE A 354 -2.82 7.78 -13.99
N GLY A 355 -2.52 8.74 -14.84
CA GLY A 355 -3.06 10.09 -14.82
C GLY A 355 -4.37 10.22 -15.59
N THR A 356 -4.78 11.46 -15.83
CA THR A 356 -5.83 11.78 -16.81
C THR A 356 -5.41 11.37 -18.22
N ARG A 357 -6.36 11.27 -19.15
CA ARG A 357 -6.06 10.97 -20.56
C ARG A 357 -5.03 11.94 -21.14
N MET A 358 -5.18 13.23 -20.89
CA MET A 358 -4.27 14.26 -21.35
C MET A 358 -2.85 14.12 -20.76
N GLU A 359 -2.72 13.79 -19.48
CA GLU A 359 -1.41 13.53 -18.85
C GLU A 359 -0.73 12.30 -19.47
N MET A 360 -1.49 11.26 -19.79
CA MET A 360 -0.94 10.07 -20.46
C MET A 360 -0.53 10.36 -21.91
N GLU A 361 -1.25 11.20 -22.64
CA GLU A 361 -0.87 11.67 -23.97
C GLU A 361 0.42 12.50 -23.92
N THR A 362 0.57 13.35 -22.90
CA THR A 362 1.83 14.11 -22.65
C THR A 362 3.00 13.16 -22.39
N LEU A 363 2.80 12.12 -21.57
CA LEU A 363 3.80 11.08 -21.34
C LEU A 363 4.18 10.38 -22.66
N LEU A 364 3.20 9.96 -23.47
CA LEU A 364 3.46 9.28 -24.75
C LEU A 364 4.20 10.18 -25.75
N GLN A 365 3.89 11.46 -25.82
CA GLN A 365 4.65 12.42 -26.63
C GLN A 365 6.12 12.52 -26.18
N ALA A 366 6.36 12.58 -24.86
CA ALA A 366 7.70 12.58 -24.30
C ALA A 366 8.45 11.27 -24.64
N VAL A 367 7.77 10.11 -24.51
CA VAL A 367 8.31 8.79 -24.85
C VAL A 367 8.70 8.72 -26.34
N LYS A 368 7.82 9.14 -27.24
CA LYS A 368 8.11 9.15 -28.71
C LYS A 368 9.33 10.01 -29.01
N LYS A 369 9.44 11.22 -28.43
CA LYS A 369 10.62 12.09 -28.62
C LYS A 369 11.91 11.40 -28.15
N ILE A 370 11.90 10.73 -27.00
CA ILE A 370 13.07 10.01 -26.47
C ILE A 370 13.47 8.84 -27.37
N LEU A 371 12.50 8.13 -27.94
CA LEU A 371 12.78 7.02 -28.86
C LEU A 371 13.39 7.48 -30.20
N HIS A 372 13.14 8.71 -30.61
CA HIS A 372 13.72 9.31 -31.83
C HIS A 372 15.08 10.02 -31.59
N GLU A 373 15.53 10.17 -30.34
CA GLU A 373 16.89 10.66 -30.06
C GLU A 373 17.94 9.66 -30.58
N LYS A 374 18.98 10.18 -31.24
CA LYS A 374 20.11 9.37 -31.75
C LYS A 374 21.02 8.91 -30.59
#